data_2180c97e0b0cb22150adc5c3183079b4
#
_entry.id   2180c97e0b0cb22150adc5c3183079b4
#
_cell.length_a   1.000
_cell.length_b   1.000
_cell.length_c   1.000
_cell.angle_alpha   90.00
_cell.angle_beta   90.00
_cell.angle_gamma   90.00
#
_symmetry.space_group_name_H-M   'P 1'
#
loop_
_entity.id
_entity.type
_entity.pdbx_description
1 polymer ?
#
loop_
_entity_poly.entity_id
_entity_poly.type
_entity_poly.pdbx_seq_one_letter_code
_entity_poly.pdbx_strand_id
1 'polypeptide(L)'
;MKTYLVDTADLRKNLANLIKRADGTPIWAVLKGNGYGLGLIPMAAVCREAGITRFAVTEVSDVRALREAGFEKEEVLMLRPTCAGDELRELLDLNAIITVSSQDDATVLNGVAAQKNVVANTHIKIDTGMGRYGFLPTEIDKLLPIYAYMDNIAVSGIYTHLHSAFCNKKQTYAQAE
;
A
#
# COMPACT_ATOMS: atom_id res chain seq x y z
N MET A 1 30.72 6.71 16.85
CA MET A 1 29.49 6.95 16.06
C MET A 1 29.48 5.95 14.92
N LYS A 2 28.38 5.22 14.71
CA LYS A 2 28.24 4.30 13.56
C LYS A 2 27.45 5.04 12.48
N THR A 3 27.92 5.04 11.25
CA THR A 3 27.31 5.75 10.13
C THR A 3 27.06 4.75 9.00
N TYR A 4 25.86 4.80 8.39
CA TYR A 4 25.57 4.10 7.15
C TYR A 4 25.76 5.06 5.97
N LEU A 5 26.49 4.63 4.97
CA LEU A 5 26.61 5.32 3.70
C LEU A 5 25.75 4.58 2.66
N VAL A 6 24.85 5.31 2.01
CA VAL A 6 24.04 4.79 0.92
C VAL A 6 24.51 5.41 -0.38
N ASP A 7 25.01 4.60 -1.30
CA ASP A 7 25.33 5.07 -2.65
C ASP A 7 24.06 5.23 -3.47
N THR A 8 23.67 6.48 -3.69
CA THR A 8 22.46 6.78 -4.47
C THR A 8 22.63 6.50 -5.96
N ALA A 9 23.86 6.41 -6.49
CA ALA A 9 24.08 6.03 -7.89
C ALA A 9 23.75 4.55 -8.12
N ASP A 10 24.18 3.67 -7.22
CA ASP A 10 23.82 2.25 -7.28
C ASP A 10 22.32 2.05 -7.07
N LEU A 11 21.70 2.82 -6.17
CA LEU A 11 20.26 2.76 -5.95
C LEU A 11 19.48 3.15 -7.22
N ARG A 12 19.87 4.26 -7.89
CA ARG A 12 19.25 4.67 -9.17
C ARG A 12 19.44 3.62 -10.26
N LYS A 13 20.61 2.99 -10.35
CA LYS A 13 20.88 1.90 -11.30
C LYS A 13 19.97 0.69 -11.03
N ASN A 14 19.77 0.33 -9.76
CA ASN A 14 18.87 -0.76 -9.39
C ASN A 14 17.41 -0.43 -9.76
N LEU A 15 16.95 0.80 -9.48
CA LEU A 15 15.61 1.25 -9.87
C LEU A 15 15.42 1.23 -11.38
N ALA A 16 16.40 1.70 -12.16
CA ALA A 16 16.34 1.64 -13.62
C ALA A 16 16.20 0.20 -14.14
N ASN A 17 16.92 -0.76 -13.53
CA ASN A 17 16.79 -2.18 -13.84
C ASN A 17 15.40 -2.75 -13.50
N LEU A 18 14.82 -2.35 -12.36
CA LEU A 18 13.47 -2.76 -11.97
C LEU A 18 12.41 -2.18 -12.92
N ILE A 19 12.51 -0.90 -13.26
CA ILE A 19 11.60 -0.23 -14.21
C ILE A 19 11.66 -0.93 -15.57
N LYS A 20 12.86 -1.23 -16.06
CA LYS A 20 13.03 -1.97 -17.33
C LYS A 20 12.38 -3.35 -17.27
N ARG A 21 12.48 -4.06 -16.15
CA ARG A 21 11.85 -5.39 -15.97
C ARG A 21 10.34 -5.33 -15.83
N ALA A 22 9.81 -4.23 -15.30
CA ALA A 22 8.38 -4.00 -15.15
C ALA A 22 7.69 -3.75 -16.50
N ASP A 23 8.44 -3.45 -17.55
CA ASP A 23 7.96 -3.32 -18.94
C ASP A 23 6.67 -2.50 -19.05
N GLY A 24 6.69 -1.28 -18.51
CA GLY A 24 5.54 -0.39 -18.48
C GLY A 24 4.52 -0.64 -17.37
N THR A 25 4.64 -1.75 -16.62
CA THR A 25 3.77 -1.99 -15.46
C THR A 25 4.12 -1.03 -14.33
N PRO A 26 3.13 -0.32 -13.74
CA PRO A 26 3.39 0.60 -12.64
C PRO A 26 3.99 -0.11 -11.41
N ILE A 27 4.97 0.54 -10.79
CA ILE A 27 5.67 0.01 -9.62
C ILE A 27 5.18 0.72 -8.36
N TRP A 28 4.85 -0.04 -7.33
CA TRP A 28 4.65 0.45 -5.97
C TRP A 28 5.94 0.26 -5.16
N ALA A 29 6.58 1.35 -4.75
CA ALA A 29 7.75 1.27 -3.87
C ALA A 29 7.30 1.08 -2.43
N VAL A 30 7.60 -0.09 -1.85
CA VAL A 30 7.30 -0.36 -0.44
C VAL A 30 8.41 0.27 0.42
N LEU A 31 8.04 1.29 1.19
CA LEU A 31 8.97 2.11 1.97
C LEU A 31 8.78 2.01 3.49
N LYS A 32 8.05 0.99 3.96
CA LYS A 32 7.80 0.75 5.39
C LYS A 32 9.09 0.61 6.21
N GLY A 33 8.96 0.76 7.54
CA GLY A 33 10.10 0.62 8.45
C GLY A 33 11.19 1.65 8.16
N ASN A 34 10.79 2.92 7.96
CA ASN A 34 11.69 4.02 7.62
C ASN A 34 12.54 3.72 6.37
N GLY A 35 11.89 3.29 5.26
CA GLY A 35 12.59 2.88 4.04
C GLY A 35 13.51 1.68 4.26
N TYR A 36 13.07 0.71 5.06
CA TYR A 36 13.88 -0.43 5.52
C TYR A 36 15.19 0.01 6.23
N GLY A 37 15.12 1.10 6.97
CA GLY A 37 16.26 1.66 7.71
C GLY A 37 17.13 2.63 6.91
N LEU A 38 16.87 2.85 5.63
CA LEU A 38 17.63 3.75 4.76
C LEU A 38 17.11 5.20 4.78
N GLY A 39 16.00 5.43 5.47
CA GLY A 39 15.31 6.71 5.53
C GLY A 39 14.12 6.78 4.55
N LEU A 40 12.92 7.01 5.09
CA LEU A 40 11.70 7.09 4.30
C LEU A 40 11.78 8.17 3.22
N ILE A 41 12.08 9.40 3.62
CA ILE A 41 12.07 10.55 2.71
C ILE A 41 13.19 10.49 1.66
N PRO A 42 14.47 10.18 2.01
CA PRO A 42 15.51 9.99 1.01
C PRO A 42 15.18 8.89 -0.01
N MET A 43 14.61 7.76 0.44
CA MET A 43 14.22 6.67 -0.45
C MET A 43 13.06 7.07 -1.38
N ALA A 44 12.02 7.73 -0.84
CA ALA A 44 10.92 8.25 -1.64
C ALA A 44 11.39 9.27 -2.69
N ALA A 45 12.34 10.14 -2.34
CA ALA A 45 12.91 11.12 -3.27
C ALA A 45 13.62 10.44 -4.45
N VAL A 46 14.47 9.46 -4.19
CA VAL A 46 15.17 8.70 -5.24
C VAL A 46 14.19 7.91 -6.12
N CYS A 47 13.13 7.34 -5.52
CA CYS A 47 12.07 6.68 -6.28
C CYS A 47 11.32 7.67 -7.19
N ARG A 48 10.95 8.85 -6.68
CA ARG A 48 10.27 9.91 -7.44
C ARG A 48 11.13 10.41 -8.61
N GLU A 49 12.43 10.64 -8.39
CA GLU A 49 13.38 11.01 -9.44
C GLU A 49 13.45 9.95 -10.55
N ALA A 50 13.28 8.67 -10.21
CA ALA A 50 13.23 7.57 -11.17
C ALA A 50 11.86 7.40 -11.85
N GLY A 51 10.86 8.24 -11.53
CA GLY A 51 9.51 8.18 -12.09
C GLY A 51 8.55 7.25 -11.35
N ILE A 52 8.93 6.72 -10.18
CA ILE A 52 8.04 5.92 -9.32
C ILE A 52 7.29 6.88 -8.39
N THR A 53 5.98 6.99 -8.59
CA THR A 53 5.10 7.92 -7.86
C THR A 53 4.08 7.21 -6.97
N ARG A 54 4.25 5.92 -6.74
CA ARG A 54 3.38 5.07 -5.93
C ARG A 54 4.17 4.47 -4.78
N PHE A 55 3.76 4.78 -3.56
CA PHE A 55 4.44 4.34 -2.34
C PHE A 55 3.52 3.49 -1.48
N ALA A 56 4.10 2.56 -0.73
CA ALA A 56 3.34 1.74 0.20
C ALA A 56 4.07 1.69 1.55
N VAL A 57 3.34 1.99 2.62
CA VAL A 57 3.85 2.08 3.99
C VAL A 57 2.96 1.31 4.96
N THR A 58 3.35 1.20 6.23
CA THR A 58 2.57 0.48 7.25
C THR A 58 2.13 1.34 8.43
N GLU A 59 2.63 2.57 8.52
CA GLU A 59 2.33 3.46 9.64
C GLU A 59 1.70 4.77 9.15
N VAL A 60 0.73 5.28 9.90
CA VAL A 60 0.09 6.58 9.64
C VAL A 60 1.12 7.71 9.67
N SER A 61 2.09 7.62 10.60
CA SER A 61 3.20 8.56 10.69
C SER A 61 4.06 8.61 9.43
N ASP A 62 4.21 7.49 8.71
CA ASP A 62 4.95 7.46 7.44
C ASP A 62 4.17 8.23 6.35
N VAL A 63 2.83 8.06 6.29
CA VAL A 63 1.97 8.82 5.36
C VAL A 63 2.08 10.31 5.64
N ARG A 64 1.95 10.71 6.90
CA ARG A 64 2.09 12.11 7.34
C ARG A 64 3.44 12.68 6.94
N ALA A 65 4.54 11.98 7.27
CA ALA A 65 5.90 12.42 6.94
C ALA A 65 6.12 12.60 5.43
N LEU A 66 5.55 11.73 4.60
CA LEU A 66 5.59 11.89 3.14
C LEU A 66 4.87 13.17 2.71
N ARG A 67 3.66 13.43 3.22
CA ARG A 67 2.90 14.64 2.89
C ARG A 67 3.62 15.91 3.33
N GLU A 68 4.14 15.93 4.57
CA GLU A 68 4.93 17.06 5.11
C GLU A 68 6.21 17.32 4.32
N ALA A 69 6.80 16.27 3.73
CA ALA A 69 7.98 16.38 2.86
C ALA A 69 7.65 16.75 1.39
N GLY A 70 6.39 17.09 1.08
CA GLY A 70 5.96 17.56 -0.25
C GLY A 70 5.69 16.46 -1.27
N PHE A 71 5.40 15.24 -0.81
CA PHE A 71 4.89 14.14 -1.67
C PHE A 71 3.35 14.19 -1.71
N GLU A 72 2.79 15.28 -2.24
CA GLU A 72 1.34 15.52 -2.25
C GLU A 72 0.62 14.80 -3.39
N LYS A 73 1.29 14.61 -4.53
CA LYS A 73 0.72 14.03 -5.76
C LYS A 73 0.90 12.52 -5.85
N GLU A 74 1.80 11.98 -5.07
CA GLU A 74 2.12 10.57 -5.04
C GLU A 74 1.00 9.77 -4.36
N GLU A 75 0.64 8.64 -4.95
CA GLU A 75 -0.28 7.69 -4.32
C GLU A 75 0.43 7.01 -3.15
N VAL A 76 -0.19 7.02 -1.98
CA VAL A 76 0.36 6.35 -0.79
C VAL A 76 -0.64 5.32 -0.28
N LEU A 77 -0.26 4.05 -0.36
CA LEU A 77 -1.05 2.92 0.13
C LEU A 77 -0.63 2.58 1.56
N MET A 78 -1.59 2.64 2.48
CA MET A 78 -1.45 2.11 3.83
C MET A 78 -1.68 0.60 3.79
N LEU A 79 -0.60 -0.19 3.86
CA LEU A 79 -0.65 -1.67 3.73
C LEU A 79 -1.29 -2.36 4.92
N ARG A 80 -1.12 -1.81 6.13
CA ARG A 80 -1.71 -2.36 7.34
C ARG A 80 -3.19 -1.93 7.43
N PRO A 81 -4.13 -2.87 7.53
CA PRO A 81 -5.51 -2.53 7.82
C PRO A 81 -5.64 -1.94 9.23
N THR A 82 -6.62 -1.09 9.44
CA THR A 82 -6.93 -0.51 10.75
C THR A 82 -8.42 -0.25 10.89
N CYS A 83 -8.94 -0.46 12.09
CA CYS A 83 -10.30 -0.07 12.51
C CYS A 83 -10.26 1.09 13.53
N ALA A 84 -9.09 1.63 13.83
CA ALA A 84 -8.96 2.75 14.76
C ALA A 84 -9.50 4.04 14.11
N GLY A 85 -10.59 4.57 14.64
CA GLY A 85 -11.29 5.71 14.05
C GLY A 85 -10.41 6.95 13.88
N ASP A 86 -9.48 7.23 14.81
CA ASP A 86 -8.57 8.36 14.71
C ASP A 86 -7.54 8.17 13.60
N GLU A 87 -6.97 6.95 13.45
CA GLU A 87 -6.08 6.64 12.33
C GLU A 87 -6.82 6.77 10.99
N LEU A 88 -8.06 6.27 10.90
CA LEU A 88 -8.85 6.36 9.67
C LEU A 88 -9.16 7.82 9.30
N ARG A 89 -9.55 8.65 10.28
CA ARG A 89 -9.78 10.08 10.04
C ARG A 89 -8.54 10.76 9.48
N GLU A 90 -7.39 10.49 10.08
CA GLU A 90 -6.11 11.06 9.64
C GLU A 90 -5.71 10.56 8.25
N LEU A 91 -5.82 9.25 7.98
CA LEU A 91 -5.53 8.69 6.66
C LEU A 91 -6.39 9.30 5.55
N LEU A 92 -7.67 9.58 5.85
CA LEU A 92 -8.57 10.27 4.93
C LEU A 92 -8.14 11.73 4.70
N ASP A 93 -7.72 12.45 5.75
CA ASP A 93 -7.21 13.83 5.64
C ASP A 93 -5.90 13.89 4.83
N LEU A 94 -5.07 12.87 4.95
CA LEU A 94 -3.82 12.72 4.21
C LEU A 94 -4.01 12.18 2.78
N ASN A 95 -5.26 11.94 2.35
CA ASN A 95 -5.58 11.35 1.05
C ASN A 95 -4.77 10.07 0.78
N ALA A 96 -4.74 9.16 1.76
CA ALA A 96 -4.11 7.87 1.63
C ALA A 96 -5.06 6.85 0.99
N ILE A 97 -4.51 5.89 0.26
CA ILE A 97 -5.25 4.69 -0.14
C ILE A 97 -5.23 3.72 1.04
N ILE A 98 -6.41 3.28 1.49
CA ILE A 98 -6.56 2.48 2.71
C ILE A 98 -6.80 1.02 2.35
N THR A 99 -6.07 0.11 3.00
CA THR A 99 -6.28 -1.33 2.84
C THR A 99 -7.56 -1.78 3.54
N VAL A 100 -8.39 -2.49 2.79
CA VAL A 100 -9.55 -3.23 3.31
C VAL A 100 -9.23 -4.72 3.21
N SER A 101 -9.26 -5.43 4.34
CA SER A 101 -8.89 -6.85 4.45
C SER A 101 -10.00 -7.73 5.03
N SER A 102 -11.10 -7.10 5.48
CA SER A 102 -12.29 -7.75 6.01
C SER A 102 -13.54 -6.88 5.79
N GLN A 103 -14.73 -7.48 5.99
CA GLN A 103 -15.98 -6.71 5.98
C GLN A 103 -16.05 -5.70 7.14
N ASP A 104 -15.45 -6.05 8.30
CA ASP A 104 -15.41 -5.16 9.46
C ASP A 104 -14.58 -3.92 9.15
N ASP A 105 -13.39 -4.07 8.53
CA ASP A 105 -12.56 -2.94 8.08
C ASP A 105 -13.37 -2.02 7.16
N ALA A 106 -14.06 -2.60 6.17
CA ALA A 106 -14.87 -1.85 5.21
C ALA A 106 -16.02 -1.11 5.91
N THR A 107 -16.72 -1.78 6.82
CA THR A 107 -17.86 -1.20 7.55
C THR A 107 -17.43 0.00 8.40
N VAL A 108 -16.35 -0.16 9.16
CA VAL A 108 -15.83 0.93 10.00
C VAL A 108 -15.34 2.09 9.14
N LEU A 109 -14.57 1.80 8.08
CA LEU A 109 -14.08 2.83 7.17
C LEU A 109 -15.21 3.59 6.48
N ASN A 110 -16.23 2.87 5.96
CA ASN A 110 -17.39 3.49 5.33
C ASN A 110 -18.11 4.44 6.30
N GLY A 111 -18.28 4.03 7.56
CA GLY A 111 -18.89 4.87 8.60
C GLY A 111 -18.07 6.13 8.92
N VAL A 112 -16.74 6.01 9.02
CA VAL A 112 -15.86 7.17 9.26
C VAL A 112 -15.84 8.10 8.05
N ALA A 113 -15.77 7.56 6.84
CA ALA A 113 -15.79 8.35 5.60
C ALA A 113 -17.13 9.11 5.44
N ALA A 114 -18.27 8.45 5.74
CA ALA A 114 -19.58 9.08 5.76
C ALA A 114 -19.65 10.26 6.76
N GLN A 115 -19.14 10.08 7.98
CA GLN A 115 -19.08 11.15 8.97
C GLN A 115 -18.27 12.37 8.51
N LYS A 116 -17.22 12.12 7.71
CA LYS A 116 -16.38 13.18 7.11
C LYS A 116 -16.95 13.72 5.78
N ASN A 117 -18.03 13.14 5.26
CA ASN A 117 -18.61 13.46 3.96
C ASN A 117 -17.58 13.36 2.81
N VAL A 118 -16.79 12.29 2.82
CA VAL A 118 -15.79 11.95 1.79
C VAL A 118 -15.97 10.52 1.30
N VAL A 119 -15.34 10.20 0.16
CA VAL A 119 -15.22 8.84 -0.35
C VAL A 119 -13.78 8.36 -0.12
N ALA A 120 -13.63 7.27 0.62
CA ALA A 120 -12.33 6.64 0.90
C ALA A 120 -11.83 5.88 -0.32
N ASN A 121 -10.63 6.20 -0.81
CA ASN A 121 -9.97 5.37 -1.82
C ASN A 121 -9.35 4.14 -1.17
N THR A 122 -9.61 2.95 -1.70
CA THR A 122 -9.21 1.70 -1.06
C THR A 122 -8.61 0.69 -2.01
N HIS A 123 -7.71 -0.14 -1.48
CA HIS A 123 -7.29 -1.38 -2.09
C HIS A 123 -7.75 -2.57 -1.25
N ILE A 124 -8.36 -3.56 -1.91
CA ILE A 124 -8.74 -4.83 -1.29
C ILE A 124 -7.51 -5.73 -1.17
N LYS A 125 -7.28 -6.27 0.03
CA LYS A 125 -6.25 -7.28 0.25
C LYS A 125 -6.84 -8.67 0.14
N ILE A 126 -6.26 -9.50 -0.74
CA ILE A 126 -6.57 -10.93 -0.86
C ILE A 126 -5.45 -11.74 -0.22
N ASP A 127 -5.79 -12.68 0.65
CA ASP A 127 -4.84 -13.64 1.19
C ASP A 127 -4.81 -14.91 0.34
N THR A 128 -3.84 -14.98 -0.54
CA THR A 128 -3.62 -16.14 -1.42
C THR A 128 -2.72 -17.21 -0.80
N GLY A 129 -2.45 -17.12 0.51
CA GLY A 129 -1.68 -18.12 1.24
C GLY A 129 -0.58 -17.60 2.16
N MET A 130 -0.50 -16.27 2.38
CA MET A 130 0.42 -15.69 3.37
C MET A 130 -0.06 -15.96 4.80
N GLY A 131 -1.40 -16.09 5.02
CA GLY A 131 -1.96 -16.44 6.33
C GLY A 131 -1.87 -15.30 7.36
N ARG A 132 -2.02 -14.04 6.93
CA ARG A 132 -1.88 -12.90 7.82
C ARG A 132 -3.16 -12.07 7.95
N TYR A 133 -3.63 -11.47 6.87
CA TYR A 133 -4.88 -10.75 6.73
C TYR A 133 -5.26 -10.66 5.25
N GLY A 134 -6.53 -10.47 4.98
CA GLY A 134 -7.10 -10.38 3.64
C GLY A 134 -8.28 -11.34 3.46
N PHE A 135 -9.12 -11.06 2.50
CA PHE A 135 -10.18 -11.98 2.08
C PHE A 135 -9.55 -13.21 1.42
N LEU A 136 -10.11 -14.38 1.67
CA LEU A 136 -9.72 -15.58 0.96
C LEU A 136 -10.25 -15.52 -0.49
N PRO A 137 -9.57 -16.13 -1.48
CA PRO A 137 -10.05 -16.19 -2.86
C PRO A 137 -11.45 -16.79 -3.00
N THR A 138 -11.85 -17.64 -2.04
CA THR A 138 -13.18 -18.26 -1.97
C THR A 138 -14.26 -17.37 -1.36
N GLU A 139 -13.92 -16.20 -0.84
CA GLU A 139 -14.83 -15.30 -0.13
C GLU A 139 -15.32 -14.12 -0.98
N ILE A 140 -15.42 -14.32 -2.30
CA ILE A 140 -15.85 -13.26 -3.24
C ILE A 140 -17.22 -12.67 -2.88
N ASP A 141 -18.11 -13.49 -2.34
CA ASP A 141 -19.44 -13.04 -1.89
C ASP A 141 -19.36 -11.99 -0.77
N LYS A 142 -18.29 -11.98 0.00
CA LYS A 142 -18.05 -10.96 1.03
C LYS A 142 -17.56 -9.63 0.45
N LEU A 143 -17.00 -9.64 -0.76
CA LEU A 143 -16.55 -8.44 -1.46
C LEU A 143 -17.71 -7.70 -2.15
N LEU A 144 -18.69 -8.43 -2.67
CA LEU A 144 -19.79 -7.84 -3.42
C LEU A 144 -20.55 -6.75 -2.64
N PRO A 145 -20.87 -6.92 -1.33
CA PRO A 145 -21.53 -5.88 -0.55
C PRO A 145 -20.71 -4.59 -0.42
N ILE A 146 -19.38 -4.68 -0.41
CA ILE A 146 -18.51 -3.50 -0.34
C ILE A 146 -18.68 -2.64 -1.58
N TYR A 147 -18.70 -3.26 -2.76
CA TYR A 147 -18.92 -2.57 -4.02
C TYR A 147 -20.35 -2.06 -4.21
N ALA A 148 -21.36 -2.83 -3.73
CA ALA A 148 -22.75 -2.58 -4.06
C ALA A 148 -23.46 -1.64 -3.09
N TYR A 149 -22.98 -1.55 -1.82
CA TYR A 149 -23.75 -0.91 -0.75
C TYR A 149 -22.95 0.02 0.14
N MET A 150 -21.65 0.22 -0.12
CA MET A 150 -20.81 1.12 0.67
C MET A 150 -20.46 2.37 -0.13
N ASP A 151 -21.36 3.35 -0.14
CA ASP A 151 -21.29 4.55 -0.98
C ASP A 151 -20.06 5.45 -0.67
N ASN A 152 -19.48 5.32 0.53
CA ASN A 152 -18.31 6.09 0.93
C ASN A 152 -16.99 5.33 0.77
N ILE A 153 -16.99 4.23 0.00
CA ILE A 153 -15.80 3.47 -0.37
C ILE A 153 -15.66 3.40 -1.88
N ALA A 154 -14.51 3.81 -2.40
CA ALA A 154 -14.11 3.58 -3.79
C ALA A 154 -12.98 2.56 -3.83
N VAL A 155 -13.20 1.42 -4.47
CA VAL A 155 -12.16 0.39 -4.64
C VAL A 155 -11.40 0.66 -5.92
N SER A 156 -10.14 1.08 -5.82
CA SER A 156 -9.26 1.40 -6.95
C SER A 156 -8.23 0.33 -7.25
N GLY A 157 -8.11 -0.69 -6.38
CA GLY A 157 -7.15 -1.77 -6.60
C GLY A 157 -7.38 -2.98 -5.73
N ILE A 158 -6.73 -4.06 -6.15
CA ILE A 158 -6.67 -5.33 -5.41
C ILE A 158 -5.21 -5.77 -5.37
N TYR A 159 -4.76 -6.32 -4.25
CA TYR A 159 -3.40 -6.83 -4.14
C TYR A 159 -3.29 -8.05 -3.24
N THR A 160 -2.22 -8.80 -3.42
CA THR A 160 -1.84 -9.91 -2.54
C THR A 160 -0.37 -9.80 -2.11
N HIS A 161 0.07 -10.70 -1.25
CA HIS A 161 1.47 -10.86 -0.86
C HIS A 161 1.90 -12.30 -1.06
N LEU A 162 2.84 -12.51 -1.96
CA LEU A 162 3.36 -13.85 -2.28
C LEU A 162 4.35 -14.29 -1.20
N HIS A 163 4.03 -15.35 -0.45
CA HIS A 163 4.81 -15.75 0.74
C HIS A 163 6.15 -16.42 0.43
N SER A 164 6.30 -16.98 -0.78
CA SER A 164 7.49 -17.78 -1.16
C SER A 164 8.13 -17.37 -2.49
N ALA A 165 7.95 -16.13 -2.93
CA ALA A 165 8.40 -15.64 -4.23
C ALA A 165 9.91 -15.85 -4.51
N PHE A 166 10.74 -15.88 -3.48
CA PHE A 166 12.20 -16.06 -3.61
C PHE A 166 12.67 -17.51 -3.60
N CYS A 167 11.85 -18.46 -3.16
CA CYS A 167 12.31 -19.84 -2.92
C CYS A 167 11.43 -20.93 -3.53
N ASN A 168 10.17 -20.67 -3.86
CA ASN A 168 9.25 -21.70 -4.37
C ASN A 168 8.40 -21.19 -5.54
N LYS A 169 8.89 -21.40 -6.76
CA LYS A 169 8.18 -20.98 -7.98
C LYS A 169 6.79 -21.59 -8.11
N LYS A 170 6.62 -22.88 -7.81
CA LYS A 170 5.33 -23.58 -7.94
C LYS A 170 4.26 -22.94 -7.05
N GLN A 171 4.59 -22.69 -5.78
CA GLN A 171 3.68 -22.03 -4.85
C GLN A 171 3.42 -20.58 -5.25
N THR A 172 4.45 -19.87 -5.74
CA THR A 172 4.32 -18.49 -6.19
C THR A 172 3.33 -18.37 -7.35
N TYR A 173 3.43 -19.24 -8.35
CA TYR A 173 2.49 -19.25 -9.47
C TYR A 173 1.07 -19.61 -9.01
N ALA A 174 0.91 -20.63 -8.16
CA ALA A 174 -0.40 -21.00 -7.62
C ALA A 174 -1.08 -19.88 -6.78
N GLN A 175 -0.30 -18.95 -6.22
CA GLN A 175 -0.85 -17.78 -5.55
C GLN A 175 -1.21 -16.64 -6.51
N ALA A 176 -0.67 -16.65 -7.71
CA ALA A 176 -0.88 -15.61 -8.72
C ALA A 176 -2.02 -15.95 -9.69
N GLU A 177 -2.40 -17.23 -9.79
CA GLU A 177 -3.54 -17.76 -10.56
C GLU A 177 -4.86 -17.60 -9.81
#